data_65ff78b8403308d2931564ff198e0cf3
#
_entry.id   65ff78b8403308d2931564ff198e0cf3
#
_cell.length_a   1.000
_cell.length_b   1.000
_cell.length_c   1.000
_cell.angle_alpha   90.00
_cell.angle_beta   90.00
_cell.angle_gamma   90.00
#
_symmetry.space_group_name_H-M   'P 1'
#
loop_
_entity.id
_entity.type
_entity.pdbx_description
1 polymer ?
#
loop_
_entity_poly.entity_id
_entity_poly.type
_entity_poly.pdbx_seq_one_letter_code
_entity_poly.pdbx_strand_id
1 'polypeptide(L)'
;MTQILTPLVLVLFLSASLVAEDPWKRHTIDNSSRGADGVRVADVNGDGHPDFTTGWEEGGKVRVYLNPGPEKAKELWPAVTVGNVKSPEDAVFADLDGDGAVDVVSSCEGSTQTVFVHWAPQNADDYLKPDKWETAAFPATKKKTRWMFCLPMDVDGKNGIDLVLGSKQPNAVVGWLESPSDPRKLGEWKWHPLYEAGWIMSLMKVDLTGDGQDDVLLTDRKGPTRGLVLLEHPGQDNATGEWLTHRLGGEEHEVMFLDHRKVPAPGWEIVVSTKDNNLLGFSRSDKPQQWTQVAIPAAKNTGTMKSVRWIDVDLDGRLDLIYSCENANGKLSGLVWLESTGDPTNWKRHEVSGPEGIKFDLLQLLDLDHDGDLDVVTCEERTNLGVIWYENPTR
;
A
#
# COMPACT_ATOMS: atom_id res chain seq x y z
N MET A 1 2.28 -80.95 7.97
CA MET A 1 3.10 -79.75 7.93
C MET A 1 2.47 -78.78 6.91
N THR A 2 1.71 -77.85 7.43
CA THR A 2 0.97 -76.89 6.58
C THR A 2 1.76 -75.58 6.57
N GLN A 3 2.32 -75.21 5.45
CA GLN A 3 3.04 -73.92 5.26
C GLN A 3 1.99 -72.82 5.07
N ILE A 4 2.04 -71.81 5.99
CA ILE A 4 1.27 -70.59 5.89
C ILE A 4 2.11 -69.59 5.05
N LEU A 5 1.66 -69.27 3.86
CA LEU A 5 2.24 -68.16 3.06
C LEU A 5 1.61 -66.84 3.55
N THR A 6 2.46 -65.95 4.10
CA THR A 6 2.07 -64.60 4.44
C THR A 6 2.23 -63.70 3.16
N PRO A 7 1.21 -62.97 2.74
CA PRO A 7 1.35 -62.07 1.60
C PRO A 7 2.15 -60.81 2.00
N LEU A 8 3.19 -60.52 1.22
CA LEU A 8 3.96 -59.29 1.32
C LEU A 8 3.15 -58.17 0.65
N VAL A 9 2.61 -57.23 1.44
CA VAL A 9 1.95 -56.02 0.93
C VAL A 9 3.04 -55.02 0.59
N LEU A 10 3.26 -54.78 -0.70
CA LEU A 10 4.14 -53.77 -1.21
C LEU A 10 3.40 -52.42 -1.17
N VAL A 11 3.70 -51.54 -0.20
CA VAL A 11 3.17 -50.17 -0.16
C VAL A 11 4.05 -49.31 -1.08
N LEU A 12 3.53 -49.01 -2.26
CA LEU A 12 4.14 -48.00 -3.14
C LEU A 12 3.84 -46.60 -2.57
N PHE A 13 4.86 -45.96 -2.00
CA PHE A 13 4.83 -44.52 -1.76
C PHE A 13 4.98 -43.81 -3.09
N LEU A 14 3.88 -43.31 -3.67
CA LEU A 14 3.94 -42.28 -4.69
C LEU A 14 4.41 -41.00 -3.99
N SER A 15 5.68 -40.68 -4.13
CA SER A 15 6.18 -39.32 -3.89
C SER A 15 5.62 -38.43 -4.99
N ALA A 16 4.56 -37.69 -4.72
CA ALA A 16 4.18 -36.56 -5.55
C ALA A 16 5.36 -35.58 -5.52
N SER A 17 6.08 -35.50 -6.62
CA SER A 17 7.01 -34.41 -6.84
C SER A 17 6.15 -33.14 -6.85
N LEU A 18 6.27 -32.25 -5.85
CA LEU A 18 5.80 -30.89 -5.99
C LEU A 18 6.58 -30.29 -7.16
N VAL A 19 5.93 -30.21 -8.30
CA VAL A 19 6.41 -29.36 -9.40
C VAL A 19 6.34 -27.95 -8.81
N ALA A 20 7.46 -27.26 -8.78
CA ALA A 20 7.48 -25.84 -8.41
C ALA A 20 6.65 -25.13 -9.49
N GLU A 21 5.68 -24.32 -9.04
CA GLU A 21 4.94 -23.44 -9.97
C GLU A 21 5.92 -22.44 -10.57
N ASP A 22 5.79 -22.18 -11.87
CA ASP A 22 6.57 -21.13 -12.51
C ASP A 22 6.10 -19.75 -11.99
N PRO A 23 7.01 -18.81 -11.72
CA PRO A 23 6.64 -17.46 -11.36
C PRO A 23 5.80 -16.77 -12.44
N TRP A 24 4.97 -15.82 -12.04
CA TRP A 24 4.25 -14.97 -12.97
C TRP A 24 5.21 -14.16 -13.84
N LYS A 25 4.77 -13.81 -15.02
CA LYS A 25 5.59 -13.02 -15.94
C LYS A 25 5.70 -11.58 -15.43
N ARG A 26 6.94 -11.14 -15.18
CA ARG A 26 7.23 -9.78 -14.72
C ARG A 26 7.46 -8.83 -15.89
N HIS A 27 6.90 -7.64 -15.78
CA HIS A 27 7.14 -6.50 -16.67
C HIS A 27 7.72 -5.33 -15.89
N THR A 28 8.53 -4.51 -16.55
CA THR A 28 9.18 -3.35 -15.92
C THR A 28 8.57 -2.07 -16.47
N ILE A 29 8.06 -1.22 -15.57
CA ILE A 29 7.58 0.12 -15.88
C ILE A 29 8.75 1.09 -15.91
N ASP A 30 9.59 1.08 -14.87
CA ASP A 30 10.81 1.90 -14.78
C ASP A 30 11.81 1.28 -13.79
N ASN A 31 13.08 1.19 -14.20
CA ASN A 31 14.19 0.78 -13.33
C ASN A 31 15.40 1.74 -13.45
N SER A 32 15.16 2.97 -13.87
CA SER A 32 16.21 3.94 -14.21
C SER A 32 16.71 4.75 -13.01
N SER A 33 16.19 4.49 -11.79
CA SER A 33 16.67 5.10 -10.53
C SER A 33 16.83 4.02 -9.46
N ARG A 34 17.01 4.39 -8.18
CA ARG A 34 17.30 3.46 -7.09
C ARG A 34 16.38 3.68 -5.91
N GLY A 35 15.99 2.57 -5.25
CA GLY A 35 15.17 2.63 -4.06
C GLY A 35 13.74 3.10 -4.37
N ALA A 36 13.04 2.44 -5.30
CA ALA A 36 11.62 2.71 -5.56
C ALA A 36 10.81 2.29 -4.33
N ASP A 37 10.09 3.22 -3.70
CA ASP A 37 9.36 3.01 -2.47
C ASP A 37 7.91 3.49 -2.62
N GLY A 38 6.97 2.56 -2.53
CA GLY A 38 5.55 2.77 -2.77
C GLY A 38 5.18 3.04 -4.24
N VAL A 39 3.96 2.65 -4.60
CA VAL A 39 3.32 2.98 -5.88
C VAL A 39 1.89 3.45 -5.57
N ARG A 40 1.54 4.66 -6.05
CA ARG A 40 0.20 5.22 -5.92
C ARG A 40 -0.42 5.46 -7.29
N VAL A 41 -1.74 5.44 -7.35
CA VAL A 41 -2.51 5.34 -8.59
C VAL A 41 -3.53 6.48 -8.69
N ALA A 42 -3.63 7.09 -9.86
CA ALA A 42 -4.75 7.93 -10.31
C ALA A 42 -4.74 8.00 -11.84
N ASP A 43 -5.87 8.32 -12.45
CA ASP A 43 -5.94 8.72 -13.86
C ASP A 43 -5.70 10.24 -13.91
N VAL A 44 -4.44 10.66 -14.18
CA VAL A 44 -4.04 12.07 -14.07
C VAL A 44 -4.22 12.86 -15.36
N ASN A 45 -4.39 12.17 -16.48
CA ASN A 45 -4.57 12.77 -17.80
C ASN A 45 -6.00 12.62 -18.34
N GLY A 46 -6.88 11.87 -17.64
CA GLY A 46 -8.30 11.66 -17.99
C GLY A 46 -8.48 10.73 -19.20
N ASP A 47 -7.52 9.85 -19.49
CA ASP A 47 -7.60 8.93 -20.62
C ASP A 47 -8.26 7.58 -20.29
N GLY A 48 -8.60 7.38 -19.00
CA GLY A 48 -9.23 6.16 -18.49
C GLY A 48 -8.25 5.04 -18.14
N HIS A 49 -6.95 5.27 -18.27
CA HIS A 49 -5.91 4.34 -17.83
C HIS A 49 -5.29 4.82 -16.51
N PRO A 50 -5.04 3.91 -15.55
CA PRO A 50 -4.44 4.28 -14.27
C PRO A 50 -2.95 4.61 -14.44
N ASP A 51 -2.58 5.83 -14.05
CA ASP A 51 -1.21 6.34 -14.01
C ASP A 51 -0.60 6.12 -12.63
N PHE A 52 0.74 6.15 -12.52
CA PHE A 52 1.43 5.90 -11.27
C PHE A 52 2.34 7.04 -10.84
N THR A 53 2.52 7.16 -9.52
CA THR A 53 3.60 7.95 -8.92
C THR A 53 4.38 7.13 -7.91
N THR A 54 5.68 7.40 -7.79
CA THR A 54 6.60 6.67 -6.92
C THR A 54 7.69 7.60 -6.38
N GLY A 55 7.98 7.47 -5.08
CA GLY A 55 9.20 7.97 -4.49
C GLY A 55 10.38 7.05 -4.83
N TRP A 56 11.54 7.62 -5.16
CA TRP A 56 12.80 6.89 -5.31
C TRP A 56 13.74 7.32 -4.17
N GLU A 57 13.65 6.64 -3.05
CA GLU A 57 14.29 7.03 -1.79
C GLU A 57 15.79 7.25 -1.93
N GLU A 58 16.53 6.26 -2.45
CA GLU A 58 17.98 6.34 -2.66
C GLU A 58 18.34 7.28 -3.83
N GLY A 59 17.50 7.33 -4.86
CA GLY A 59 17.68 8.17 -6.04
C GLY A 59 17.37 9.64 -5.82
N GLY A 60 16.65 9.98 -4.75
CA GLY A 60 16.27 11.34 -4.40
C GLY A 60 15.37 12.00 -5.45
N LYS A 61 14.35 11.28 -5.92
CA LYS A 61 13.42 11.74 -6.97
C LYS A 61 12.00 11.31 -6.66
N VAL A 62 11.06 12.08 -7.17
CA VAL A 62 9.64 11.70 -7.31
C VAL A 62 9.31 11.65 -8.79
N ARG A 63 8.66 10.58 -9.22
CA ARG A 63 8.29 10.37 -10.63
C ARG A 63 6.82 10.07 -10.81
N VAL A 64 6.33 10.49 -11.97
CA VAL A 64 5.02 10.11 -12.51
C VAL A 64 5.23 9.31 -13.78
N TYR A 65 4.39 8.30 -13.98
CA TYR A 65 4.37 7.40 -15.13
C TYR A 65 2.99 7.46 -15.76
N LEU A 66 2.91 7.83 -17.03
CA LEU A 66 1.66 7.77 -17.78
C LEU A 66 1.49 6.38 -18.38
N ASN A 67 0.35 5.77 -18.10
CA ASN A 67 0.00 4.45 -18.62
C ASN A 67 -0.17 4.52 -20.15
N PRO A 68 0.62 3.78 -20.94
CA PRO A 68 0.54 3.86 -22.40
C PRO A 68 -0.62 3.07 -23.01
N GLY A 69 -1.50 2.52 -22.17
CA GLY A 69 -2.59 1.63 -22.56
C GLY A 69 -2.19 0.16 -22.70
N PRO A 70 -3.17 -0.75 -22.78
CA PRO A 70 -2.95 -2.21 -22.64
C PRO A 70 -2.00 -2.80 -23.69
N GLU A 71 -2.02 -2.30 -24.92
CA GLU A 71 -1.14 -2.80 -25.99
C GLU A 71 0.36 -2.55 -25.70
N LYS A 72 0.68 -1.53 -24.87
CA LYS A 72 2.04 -1.12 -24.52
C LYS A 72 2.36 -1.23 -23.04
N ALA A 73 1.44 -1.72 -22.22
CA ALA A 73 1.63 -1.86 -20.78
C ALA A 73 2.87 -2.70 -20.41
N LYS A 74 3.25 -3.62 -21.31
CA LYS A 74 4.41 -4.53 -21.16
C LYS A 74 5.76 -3.90 -21.53
N GLU A 75 5.78 -2.64 -22.01
CA GLU A 75 6.97 -1.87 -22.32
C GLU A 75 7.36 -0.96 -21.15
N LEU A 76 8.49 -0.24 -21.27
CA LEU A 76 8.81 0.87 -20.33
C LEU A 76 7.84 2.03 -20.56
N TRP A 77 7.32 2.59 -19.47
CA TRP A 77 6.30 3.64 -19.56
C TRP A 77 6.90 5.03 -19.74
N PRO A 78 6.19 5.95 -20.41
CA PRO A 78 6.52 7.37 -20.41
C PRO A 78 6.58 7.89 -18.98
N ALA A 79 7.70 8.52 -18.59
CA ALA A 79 7.95 8.95 -17.23
C ALA A 79 8.48 10.37 -17.14
N VAL A 80 8.11 11.08 -16.09
CA VAL A 80 8.64 12.41 -15.77
C VAL A 80 9.13 12.45 -14.32
N THR A 81 10.26 13.12 -14.07
CA THR A 81 10.69 13.49 -12.73
C THR A 81 10.01 14.79 -12.36
N VAL A 82 9.07 14.74 -11.41
CA VAL A 82 8.28 15.90 -10.95
C VAL A 82 8.96 16.65 -9.82
N GLY A 83 9.89 16.00 -9.12
CA GLY A 83 10.67 16.62 -8.05
C GLY A 83 11.99 15.92 -7.77
N ASN A 84 13.00 16.69 -7.37
CA ASN A 84 14.27 16.19 -6.88
C ASN A 84 14.35 16.48 -5.37
N VAL A 85 13.91 15.52 -4.57
CA VAL A 85 13.87 15.60 -3.11
C VAL A 85 14.51 14.34 -2.51
N LYS A 86 15.22 14.48 -1.38
CA LYS A 86 15.95 13.35 -0.79
C LYS A 86 15.04 12.54 0.12
N SER A 87 15.18 11.23 0.07
CA SER A 87 14.46 10.24 0.87
C SER A 87 12.94 10.40 0.81
N PRO A 88 12.30 10.44 -0.40
CA PRO A 88 10.86 10.36 -0.51
C PRO A 88 10.43 8.91 -0.18
N GLU A 89 9.63 8.75 0.86
CA GLU A 89 9.10 7.48 1.34
C GLU A 89 7.75 7.15 0.71
N ASP A 90 6.96 8.19 0.38
CA ASP A 90 5.67 8.06 -0.30
C ASP A 90 5.47 9.23 -1.25
N ALA A 91 4.71 9.01 -2.32
CA ALA A 91 4.26 10.03 -3.24
C ALA A 91 2.81 9.75 -3.63
N VAL A 92 1.92 10.72 -3.46
CA VAL A 92 0.48 10.57 -3.71
C VAL A 92 -0.03 11.64 -4.65
N PHE A 93 -1.07 11.31 -5.40
CA PHE A 93 -1.76 12.24 -6.29
C PHE A 93 -2.85 13.03 -5.56
N ALA A 94 -2.97 14.31 -5.85
CA ALA A 94 -4.07 15.17 -5.42
C ALA A 94 -4.13 16.44 -6.27
N ASP A 95 -5.32 16.85 -6.70
CA ASP A 95 -5.55 18.21 -7.24
C ASP A 95 -5.72 19.16 -6.04
N LEU A 96 -4.60 19.73 -5.56
CA LEU A 96 -4.59 20.50 -4.32
C LEU A 96 -5.12 21.92 -4.47
N ASP A 97 -4.92 22.54 -5.62
CA ASP A 97 -5.34 23.91 -5.85
C ASP A 97 -6.64 24.03 -6.65
N GLY A 98 -7.23 22.88 -7.01
CA GLY A 98 -8.53 22.81 -7.69
C GLY A 98 -8.50 23.30 -9.12
N ASP A 99 -7.35 23.31 -9.77
CA ASP A 99 -7.19 23.80 -11.15
C ASP A 99 -7.43 22.72 -12.21
N GLY A 100 -7.66 21.47 -11.77
CA GLY A 100 -7.94 20.29 -12.61
C GLY A 100 -6.69 19.54 -13.06
N ALA A 101 -5.48 20.05 -12.82
CA ALA A 101 -4.25 19.32 -13.01
C ALA A 101 -3.88 18.57 -11.72
N VAL A 102 -3.54 17.27 -11.83
CA VAL A 102 -3.29 16.46 -10.65
C VAL A 102 -1.86 16.59 -10.20
N ASP A 103 -1.69 17.21 -9.02
CA ASP A 103 -0.40 17.41 -8.37
C ASP A 103 0.11 16.14 -7.70
N VAL A 104 1.37 16.17 -7.24
CA VAL A 104 1.97 15.12 -6.43
C VAL A 104 2.43 15.68 -5.08
N VAL A 105 2.10 14.97 -4.00
CA VAL A 105 2.61 15.26 -2.66
C VAL A 105 3.58 14.18 -2.25
N SER A 106 4.79 14.54 -1.83
CA SER A 106 5.78 13.56 -1.36
C SER A 106 6.13 13.75 0.10
N SER A 107 6.12 12.63 0.85
CA SER A 107 6.53 12.55 2.24
C SER A 107 8.00 12.12 2.32
N CYS A 108 8.85 12.95 2.92
CA CYS A 108 10.28 12.68 2.98
C CYS A 108 10.79 12.44 4.40
N GLU A 109 11.55 11.36 4.55
CA GLU A 109 12.16 10.95 5.80
C GLU A 109 13.66 11.34 5.92
N GLY A 110 14.44 10.48 6.53
CA GLY A 110 15.88 10.60 6.68
C GLY A 110 16.30 11.92 7.33
N SER A 111 17.17 12.64 6.67
CA SER A 111 17.57 14.00 7.09
C SER A 111 16.69 15.10 6.48
N THR A 112 15.83 14.77 5.53
CA THR A 112 14.93 15.75 4.86
C THR A 112 13.79 16.17 5.77
N GLN A 113 13.02 15.21 6.32
CA GLN A 113 11.98 15.44 7.33
C GLN A 113 11.01 16.57 6.92
N THR A 114 10.51 16.50 5.70
CA THR A 114 9.72 17.57 5.09
C THR A 114 8.74 16.95 4.10
N VAL A 115 7.52 17.47 4.03
CA VAL A 115 6.55 17.14 2.99
C VAL A 115 6.64 18.22 1.90
N PHE A 116 6.61 17.78 0.64
CA PHE A 116 6.66 18.66 -0.52
C PHE A 116 5.42 18.46 -1.38
N VAL A 117 5.01 19.52 -2.04
CA VAL A 117 4.11 19.46 -3.19
C VAL A 117 4.93 19.66 -4.47
N HIS A 118 4.55 18.95 -5.50
CA HIS A 118 5.03 19.09 -6.87
C HIS A 118 3.82 19.50 -7.71
N TRP A 119 3.70 20.79 -7.98
CA TRP A 119 2.59 21.37 -8.73
C TRP A 119 2.66 20.95 -10.19
N ALA A 120 1.58 20.38 -10.68
CA ALA A 120 1.45 19.95 -12.06
C ALA A 120 1.24 21.13 -13.02
N PRO A 121 1.68 21.04 -14.29
CA PRO A 121 1.32 22.01 -15.31
C PRO A 121 -0.15 21.82 -15.72
N GLN A 122 -0.90 22.93 -15.88
CA GLN A 122 -2.28 22.93 -16.35
C GLN A 122 -2.48 22.35 -17.76
N ASN A 123 -1.45 22.48 -18.61
CA ASN A 123 -1.49 21.95 -19.95
C ASN A 123 -1.03 20.49 -19.98
N ALA A 124 -1.91 19.56 -20.33
CA ALA A 124 -1.60 18.13 -20.42
C ALA A 124 -0.39 17.81 -21.34
N ASP A 125 -0.18 18.58 -22.40
CA ASP A 125 0.99 18.43 -23.29
C ASP A 125 2.32 18.75 -22.60
N ASP A 126 2.27 19.40 -21.44
CA ASP A 126 3.45 19.75 -20.64
C ASP A 126 3.70 18.75 -19.50
N TYR A 127 2.79 17.80 -19.26
CA TYR A 127 2.83 16.91 -18.11
C TYR A 127 4.11 16.06 -18.04
N LEU A 128 4.62 15.59 -19.18
CA LEU A 128 5.88 14.86 -19.27
C LEU A 128 7.15 15.74 -19.34
N LYS A 129 7.03 17.07 -19.16
CA LYS A 129 8.16 18.02 -19.20
C LYS A 129 8.58 18.39 -17.77
N PRO A 130 9.75 17.95 -17.28
CA PRO A 130 10.14 18.15 -15.88
C PRO A 130 10.34 19.63 -15.48
N ASP A 131 10.65 20.50 -16.44
CA ASP A 131 10.81 21.93 -16.23
C ASP A 131 9.47 22.70 -16.08
N LYS A 132 8.35 22.02 -16.26
CA LYS A 132 6.99 22.55 -16.07
C LYS A 132 6.40 22.25 -14.70
N TRP A 133 7.02 21.38 -13.95
CA TRP A 133 6.65 21.07 -12.58
C TRP A 133 7.36 22.00 -11.59
N GLU A 134 6.64 22.47 -10.60
CA GLU A 134 7.17 23.33 -9.54
C GLU A 134 7.15 22.60 -8.20
N THR A 135 8.32 22.42 -7.58
CA THR A 135 8.45 21.77 -6.27
C THR A 135 8.53 22.81 -5.16
N ALA A 136 7.67 22.69 -4.15
CA ALA A 136 7.67 23.54 -2.98
C ALA A 136 7.45 22.74 -1.69
N ALA A 137 8.01 23.22 -0.58
CA ALA A 137 7.95 22.53 0.70
C ALA A 137 6.87 23.15 1.59
N PHE A 138 6.05 22.32 2.27
CA PHE A 138 5.15 22.79 3.31
C PHE A 138 5.94 23.26 4.54
N PRO A 139 5.96 24.57 4.87
CA PRO A 139 6.75 25.11 5.99
C PRO A 139 6.37 24.47 7.33
N ALA A 140 5.08 24.13 7.49
CA ALA A 140 4.55 23.50 8.71
C ALA A 140 5.14 22.14 9.01
N THR A 141 5.74 21.44 8.02
CA THR A 141 6.29 20.07 8.19
C THR A 141 7.81 20.03 8.35
N LYS A 142 8.51 21.15 8.04
CA LYS A 142 9.98 21.18 7.96
C LYS A 142 10.65 20.76 9.26
N LYS A 143 11.49 19.72 9.18
CA LYS A 143 12.35 19.25 10.29
C LYS A 143 11.61 18.83 11.56
N LYS A 144 10.33 18.47 11.48
CA LYS A 144 9.55 18.08 12.66
C LYS A 144 9.71 16.61 13.01
N THR A 145 9.62 15.73 11.99
CA THR A 145 9.66 14.27 12.15
C THR A 145 10.04 13.63 10.83
N ARG A 146 10.15 12.30 10.78
CA ARG A 146 10.34 11.52 9.54
C ARG A 146 8.97 11.19 8.97
N TRP A 147 8.56 11.94 7.94
CA TRP A 147 7.28 11.74 7.28
C TRP A 147 7.29 10.46 6.45
N MET A 148 6.26 9.63 6.66
CA MET A 148 6.10 8.33 6.02
C MET A 148 5.06 8.40 4.91
N PHE A 149 3.81 8.71 5.27
CA PHE A 149 2.66 8.63 4.38
C PHE A 149 1.84 9.90 4.39
N CYS A 150 1.24 10.17 3.23
CA CYS A 150 0.26 11.22 3.03
C CYS A 150 -1.06 10.61 2.54
N LEU A 151 -2.17 11.06 3.11
CA LEU A 151 -3.52 10.71 2.69
C LEU A 151 -4.27 12.00 2.35
N PRO A 152 -4.47 12.31 1.06
CA PRO A 152 -5.32 13.41 0.64
C PRO A 152 -6.78 13.14 1.02
N MET A 153 -7.42 14.08 1.72
CA MET A 153 -8.77 13.93 2.24
C MET A 153 -9.35 15.31 2.55
N ASP A 154 -10.60 15.58 2.15
CA ASP A 154 -11.31 16.77 2.61
C ASP A 154 -11.79 16.51 4.04
N VAL A 155 -11.09 17.09 5.02
CA VAL A 155 -11.31 16.84 6.45
C VAL A 155 -12.39 17.75 7.02
N ASP A 156 -12.43 19.02 6.64
CA ASP A 156 -13.31 20.00 7.27
C ASP A 156 -14.41 20.55 6.34
N GLY A 157 -14.49 20.05 5.10
CA GLY A 157 -15.46 20.48 4.10
C GLY A 157 -15.21 21.87 3.54
N LYS A 158 -13.97 22.39 3.67
CA LYS A 158 -13.61 23.74 3.27
C LYS A 158 -12.35 23.76 2.44
N ASN A 159 -12.32 24.67 1.46
CA ASN A 159 -11.13 24.97 0.64
C ASN A 159 -10.54 23.78 -0.14
N GLY A 160 -11.25 22.66 -0.24
CA GLY A 160 -10.85 21.49 -1.02
C GLY A 160 -10.08 20.43 -0.23
N ILE A 161 -9.01 19.92 -0.79
CA ILE A 161 -8.27 18.77 -0.23
C ILE A 161 -7.30 19.22 0.86
N ASP A 162 -7.42 18.57 2.03
CA ASP A 162 -6.45 18.59 3.12
C ASP A 162 -5.48 17.41 3.03
N LEU A 163 -4.44 17.40 3.86
CA LEU A 163 -3.45 16.35 3.89
C LEU A 163 -3.34 15.71 5.27
N VAL A 164 -3.81 14.49 5.44
CA VAL A 164 -3.53 13.70 6.64
C VAL A 164 -2.14 13.08 6.49
N LEU A 165 -1.27 13.33 7.46
CA LEU A 165 0.14 12.94 7.44
C LEU A 165 0.47 12.00 8.59
N GLY A 166 1.19 10.91 8.27
CA GLY A 166 1.73 9.97 9.24
C GLY A 166 3.25 9.96 9.23
N SER A 167 3.85 9.70 10.39
CA SER A 167 5.31 9.74 10.54
C SER A 167 5.87 8.61 11.38
N LYS A 168 7.21 8.54 11.49
CA LYS A 168 7.92 7.62 12.36
C LYS A 168 8.90 8.34 13.28
N GLN A 169 9.34 7.64 14.34
CA GLN A 169 10.32 8.13 15.32
C GLN A 169 11.52 8.88 14.70
N PRO A 170 12.07 9.92 15.34
CA PRO A 170 11.62 10.50 16.60
C PRO A 170 10.43 11.46 16.41
N ASN A 171 9.64 11.67 17.49
CA ASN A 171 8.46 12.55 17.51
C ASN A 171 7.39 12.14 16.47
N ALA A 172 7.13 10.84 16.37
CA ALA A 172 6.14 10.32 15.45
C ALA A 172 4.73 10.82 15.81
N VAL A 173 3.97 11.20 14.79
CA VAL A 173 2.64 11.80 14.93
C VAL A 173 1.79 11.47 13.71
N VAL A 174 0.48 11.39 13.91
CA VAL A 174 -0.52 11.56 12.87
C VAL A 174 -1.23 12.88 13.11
N GLY A 175 -1.49 13.62 12.06
CA GLY A 175 -2.24 14.86 12.08
C GLY A 175 -2.55 15.31 10.67
N TRP A 176 -3.18 16.45 10.51
CA TRP A 176 -3.54 16.96 9.20
C TRP A 176 -3.14 18.41 8.99
N LEU A 177 -2.90 18.77 7.75
CA LEU A 177 -2.69 20.12 7.27
C LEU A 177 -4.00 20.62 6.68
N GLU A 178 -4.62 21.63 7.31
CA GLU A 178 -5.81 22.35 6.85
C GLU A 178 -5.43 23.23 5.66
N SER A 179 -6.13 23.04 4.55
CA SER A 179 -5.95 23.81 3.33
C SER A 179 -6.48 25.25 3.49
N PRO A 180 -5.70 26.27 3.12
CA PRO A 180 -6.19 27.64 3.10
C PRO A 180 -7.06 27.91 1.85
N SER A 181 -7.72 29.06 1.80
CA SER A 181 -8.50 29.49 0.64
C SER A 181 -7.69 29.66 -0.66
N ASP A 182 -6.38 29.77 -0.56
CA ASP A 182 -5.42 29.75 -1.68
C ASP A 182 -4.36 28.70 -1.34
N PRO A 183 -4.53 27.44 -1.80
CA PRO A 183 -3.65 26.32 -1.44
C PRO A 183 -2.19 26.51 -1.88
N ARG A 184 -1.91 27.38 -2.86
CA ARG A 184 -0.54 27.73 -3.27
C ARG A 184 0.21 28.57 -2.23
N LYS A 185 -0.49 29.17 -1.27
CA LYS A 185 0.11 29.86 -0.12
C LYS A 185 0.51 28.87 0.97
N LEU A 186 1.53 28.07 0.74
CA LEU A 186 1.98 27.00 1.61
C LEU A 186 2.27 27.43 3.06
N GLY A 187 2.53 28.71 3.32
CA GLY A 187 2.72 29.27 4.66
C GLY A 187 1.43 29.44 5.45
N GLU A 188 0.26 29.39 4.79
CA GLU A 188 -1.05 29.54 5.42
C GLU A 188 -1.68 28.19 5.83
N TRP A 189 -1.12 27.06 5.37
CA TRP A 189 -1.56 25.72 5.78
C TRP A 189 -1.34 25.52 7.26
N LYS A 190 -2.37 25.03 7.98
CA LYS A 190 -2.35 24.89 9.44
C LYS A 190 -2.24 23.44 9.85
N TRP A 191 -1.35 23.16 10.78
CA TRP A 191 -1.13 21.82 11.32
C TRP A 191 -2.03 21.54 12.53
N HIS A 192 -2.79 20.44 12.48
CA HIS A 192 -3.61 19.93 13.56
C HIS A 192 -3.13 18.52 13.94
N PRO A 193 -2.56 18.32 15.13
CA PRO A 193 -2.16 16.99 15.59
C PRO A 193 -3.40 16.18 16.00
N LEU A 194 -3.42 14.88 15.66
CA LEU A 194 -4.52 13.96 15.98
C LEU A 194 -4.08 12.85 16.95
N TYR A 195 -2.89 12.26 16.74
CA TYR A 195 -2.50 11.04 17.42
C TYR A 195 -0.98 10.96 17.61
N GLU A 196 -0.53 10.63 18.84
CA GLU A 196 0.88 10.34 19.14
C GLU A 196 1.20 8.91 18.63
N ALA A 197 2.15 8.81 17.73
CA ALA A 197 2.47 7.56 17.04
C ALA A 197 3.87 7.04 17.38
N GLY A 198 4.10 5.77 17.07
CA GLY A 198 5.43 5.16 17.09
C GLY A 198 6.06 5.09 15.70
N TRP A 199 5.37 4.46 14.76
CA TRP A 199 5.80 4.31 13.36
C TRP A 199 4.60 3.94 12.49
N ILE A 200 4.07 4.90 11.78
CA ILE A 200 2.93 4.69 10.88
C ILE A 200 3.38 3.88 9.64
N MET A 201 2.59 2.84 9.32
CA MET A 201 2.80 2.01 8.14
C MET A 201 1.65 2.07 7.13
N SER A 202 0.47 2.48 7.57
CA SER A 202 -0.67 2.74 6.68
C SER A 202 -1.51 3.90 7.17
N LEU A 203 -2.05 4.65 6.23
CA LEU A 203 -3.16 5.57 6.41
C LEU A 203 -4.21 5.26 5.34
N MET A 204 -5.45 5.03 5.74
CA MET A 204 -6.55 4.72 4.84
C MET A 204 -7.80 5.50 5.24
N LYS A 205 -8.43 6.12 4.25
CA LYS A 205 -9.71 6.79 4.37
C LYS A 205 -10.84 5.76 4.30
N VAL A 206 -11.71 5.74 5.29
CA VAL A 206 -12.82 4.77 5.38
C VAL A 206 -13.91 5.28 6.32
N ASP A 207 -15.17 5.20 5.93
CA ASP A 207 -16.30 5.34 6.85
C ASP A 207 -16.50 3.98 7.56
N LEU A 208 -15.73 3.77 8.66
CA LEU A 208 -15.77 2.52 9.41
C LEU A 208 -16.86 2.55 10.50
N THR A 209 -17.22 3.72 10.99
CA THR A 209 -18.30 3.90 11.96
C THR A 209 -19.68 3.82 11.32
N GLY A 210 -19.80 4.11 10.03
CA GLY A 210 -21.04 4.09 9.27
C GLY A 210 -21.90 5.34 9.46
N ASP A 211 -21.28 6.45 9.87
CA ASP A 211 -21.97 7.72 10.12
C ASP A 211 -21.98 8.66 8.91
N GLY A 212 -21.30 8.26 7.83
CA GLY A 212 -21.21 9.00 6.57
C GLY A 212 -20.03 9.98 6.54
N GLN A 213 -19.18 10.00 7.56
CA GLN A 213 -17.90 10.72 7.58
C GLN A 213 -16.76 9.74 7.30
N ASP A 214 -15.75 10.21 6.59
CA ASP A 214 -14.54 9.41 6.38
C ASP A 214 -13.64 9.48 7.61
N ASP A 215 -13.41 8.34 8.25
CA ASP A 215 -12.46 8.14 9.34
C ASP A 215 -11.04 7.89 8.80
N VAL A 216 -10.05 7.88 9.68
CA VAL A 216 -8.68 7.47 9.36
C VAL A 216 -8.35 6.13 10.02
N LEU A 217 -8.29 5.07 9.24
CA LEU A 217 -7.81 3.76 9.66
C LEU A 217 -6.30 3.70 9.44
N LEU A 218 -5.55 3.28 10.45
CA LEU A 218 -4.10 3.28 10.40
C LEU A 218 -3.48 2.06 11.08
N THR A 219 -2.24 1.75 10.69
CA THR A 219 -1.37 0.83 11.43
C THR A 219 -0.21 1.60 12.04
N ASP A 220 -0.05 1.46 13.37
CA ASP A 220 1.12 1.95 14.11
C ASP A 220 2.01 0.74 14.48
N ARG A 221 3.17 0.67 13.87
CA ARG A 221 4.05 -0.49 13.95
C ARG A 221 4.79 -0.61 15.28
N LYS A 222 5.12 0.50 15.92
CA LYS A 222 6.05 0.55 17.08
C LYS A 222 5.55 1.44 18.21
N GLY A 223 6.17 1.26 19.37
CA GLY A 223 5.88 2.07 20.55
C GLY A 223 4.71 1.53 21.37
N PRO A 224 4.29 2.28 22.39
CA PRO A 224 3.21 1.86 23.29
C PRO A 224 1.82 1.94 22.64
N THR A 225 1.73 2.66 21.53
CA THR A 225 0.49 2.89 20.76
C THR A 225 0.31 1.91 19.59
N ARG A 226 1.27 1.01 19.38
CA ARG A 226 1.27 0.08 18.23
C ARG A 226 -0.03 -0.74 18.12
N GLY A 227 -0.39 -1.08 16.88
CA GLY A 227 -1.57 -1.88 16.55
C GLY A 227 -2.35 -1.29 15.37
N LEU A 228 -3.53 -1.84 15.15
CA LEU A 228 -4.54 -1.34 14.23
C LEU A 228 -5.42 -0.34 14.98
N VAL A 229 -5.51 0.88 14.47
CA VAL A 229 -6.17 2.02 15.13
C VAL A 229 -7.11 2.71 14.15
N LEU A 230 -8.29 3.09 14.63
CA LEU A 230 -9.21 3.99 13.95
C LEU A 230 -9.23 5.33 14.69
N LEU A 231 -9.05 6.40 13.94
CA LEU A 231 -9.33 7.77 14.39
C LEU A 231 -10.70 8.15 13.81
N GLU A 232 -11.72 8.16 14.66
CA GLU A 232 -13.10 8.49 14.30
C GLU A 232 -13.22 9.99 14.08
N HIS A 233 -13.74 10.36 12.91
CA HIS A 233 -13.92 11.75 12.51
C HIS A 233 -15.06 12.41 13.29
N PRO A 234 -14.85 13.57 13.95
CA PRO A 234 -15.86 14.19 14.80
C PRO A 234 -16.96 14.98 14.04
N GLY A 235 -17.00 14.85 12.72
CA GLY A 235 -17.80 15.64 11.81
C GLY A 235 -17.10 16.90 11.33
N GLN A 236 -17.37 17.33 10.09
CA GLN A 236 -16.67 18.43 9.42
C GLN A 236 -16.72 19.76 10.21
N ASP A 237 -17.87 20.09 10.82
CA ASP A 237 -18.01 21.31 11.64
C ASP A 237 -17.12 21.31 12.90
N ASN A 238 -16.65 20.15 13.31
CA ASN A 238 -15.82 19.95 14.50
C ASN A 238 -14.45 19.30 14.20
N ALA A 239 -14.00 19.34 12.95
CA ALA A 239 -12.79 18.65 12.46
C ALA A 239 -11.51 19.00 13.24
N THR A 240 -11.42 20.22 13.79
CA THR A 240 -10.31 20.65 14.65
C THR A 240 -10.48 20.26 16.13
N GLY A 241 -11.59 19.60 16.47
CA GLY A 241 -11.86 19.07 17.82
C GLY A 241 -11.13 17.77 18.09
N GLU A 242 -11.56 17.08 19.16
CA GLU A 242 -11.00 15.78 19.54
C GLU A 242 -11.55 14.68 18.63
N TRP A 243 -10.66 13.89 18.00
CA TRP A 243 -10.99 12.67 17.30
C TRP A 243 -10.94 11.49 18.27
N LEU A 244 -11.99 10.68 18.31
CA LEU A 244 -12.00 9.50 19.16
C LEU A 244 -11.05 8.44 18.60
N THR A 245 -10.21 7.88 19.46
CA THR A 245 -9.25 6.84 19.10
C THR A 245 -9.78 5.47 19.52
N HIS A 246 -9.99 4.59 18.55
CA HIS A 246 -10.40 3.19 18.77
C HIS A 246 -9.24 2.25 18.45
N ARG A 247 -8.86 1.44 19.42
CA ARG A 247 -7.86 0.38 19.23
C ARG A 247 -8.58 -0.90 18.83
N LEU A 248 -8.31 -1.39 17.61
CA LEU A 248 -9.03 -2.53 17.04
C LEU A 248 -8.31 -3.86 17.31
N GLY A 249 -7.00 -3.83 17.60
CA GLY A 249 -6.19 -5.00 17.93
C GLY A 249 -4.78 -4.91 17.32
N GLY A 250 -4.07 -6.05 17.31
CA GLY A 250 -2.72 -6.14 16.73
C GLY A 250 -1.58 -5.60 17.60
N GLU A 251 -1.85 -5.22 18.85
CA GLU A 251 -0.85 -4.60 19.76
C GLU A 251 0.33 -5.53 20.09
N GLU A 252 0.15 -6.82 19.95
CA GLU A 252 1.20 -7.82 20.24
C GLU A 252 2.16 -8.03 19.06
N HIS A 253 1.83 -7.43 17.89
CA HIS A 253 2.57 -7.59 16.65
C HIS A 253 3.23 -6.30 16.17
N GLU A 254 4.31 -6.40 15.41
CA GLU A 254 4.78 -5.30 14.56
C GLU A 254 3.94 -5.25 13.29
N VAL A 255 2.77 -4.55 13.36
CA VAL A 255 1.86 -4.39 12.22
C VAL A 255 2.51 -3.60 11.08
N MET A 256 2.22 -4.02 9.86
CA MET A 256 2.73 -3.40 8.63
C MET A 256 1.58 -2.78 7.84
N PHE A 257 1.48 -3.07 6.54
CA PHE A 257 0.38 -2.54 5.73
C PHE A 257 -0.93 -3.27 5.97
N LEU A 258 -2.02 -2.55 5.78
CA LEU A 258 -3.39 -3.04 5.88
C LEU A 258 -4.12 -2.98 4.54
N ASP A 259 -5.18 -3.78 4.43
CA ASP A 259 -6.24 -3.60 3.45
C ASP A 259 -7.61 -3.72 4.11
N HIS A 260 -8.59 -3.00 3.58
CA HIS A 260 -9.96 -2.97 4.08
C HIS A 260 -10.94 -3.24 2.94
N ARG A 261 -11.99 -3.98 3.25
CA ARG A 261 -13.10 -4.22 2.33
C ARG A 261 -14.43 -4.20 3.07
N LYS A 262 -15.47 -3.72 2.41
CA LYS A 262 -16.84 -3.92 2.91
C LYS A 262 -17.25 -5.35 2.61
N VAL A 263 -17.55 -6.13 3.65
CA VAL A 263 -18.06 -7.50 3.53
C VAL A 263 -19.35 -7.67 4.30
N PRO A 264 -20.32 -8.44 3.79
CA PRO A 264 -21.36 -8.98 4.64
C PRO A 264 -20.75 -9.98 5.63
N ALA A 265 -21.14 -9.91 6.89
CA ALA A 265 -20.73 -10.91 7.91
C ALA A 265 -21.30 -12.30 7.56
N PRO A 266 -20.58 -13.41 7.89
CA PRO A 266 -19.29 -13.44 8.58
C PRO A 266 -18.11 -13.31 7.59
N GLY A 267 -17.03 -12.65 8.01
CA GLY A 267 -15.79 -12.54 7.22
C GLY A 267 -14.83 -11.51 7.79
N TRP A 268 -13.59 -11.56 7.37
CA TRP A 268 -12.63 -10.53 7.71
C TRP A 268 -12.91 -9.27 6.88
N GLU A 269 -13.04 -8.15 7.58
CA GLU A 269 -13.25 -6.84 6.98
C GLU A 269 -11.92 -6.12 6.76
N ILE A 270 -10.97 -6.31 7.68
CA ILE A 270 -9.64 -5.73 7.60
C ILE A 270 -8.61 -6.87 7.66
N VAL A 271 -7.58 -6.78 6.82
CA VAL A 271 -6.41 -7.64 6.88
C VAL A 271 -5.17 -6.79 7.09
N VAL A 272 -4.27 -7.28 7.94
CA VAL A 272 -3.01 -6.60 8.27
C VAL A 272 -1.86 -7.59 8.18
N SER A 273 -0.80 -7.25 7.46
CA SER A 273 0.45 -7.99 7.50
C SER A 273 1.28 -7.59 8.71
N THR A 274 2.12 -8.50 9.20
CA THR A 274 3.00 -8.22 10.35
C THR A 274 4.45 -8.60 10.06
N LYS A 275 5.36 -7.93 10.73
CA LYS A 275 6.80 -8.18 10.58
C LYS A 275 7.27 -9.49 11.23
N ASP A 276 6.50 -10.02 12.13
CA ASP A 276 6.68 -11.34 12.75
C ASP A 276 6.00 -12.47 11.95
N ASN A 277 5.69 -12.20 10.68
CA ASN A 277 5.20 -13.15 9.69
C ASN A 277 3.85 -13.79 10.04
N ASN A 278 2.90 -12.96 10.45
CA ASN A 278 1.49 -13.31 10.55
C ASN A 278 0.64 -12.39 9.68
N LEU A 279 -0.44 -12.92 9.13
CA LEU A 279 -1.57 -12.13 8.65
C LEU A 279 -2.62 -12.08 9.75
N LEU A 280 -3.07 -10.88 10.08
CA LEU A 280 -4.12 -10.65 11.04
C LEU A 280 -5.40 -10.31 10.29
N GLY A 281 -6.44 -11.13 10.45
CA GLY A 281 -7.77 -10.85 9.94
C GLY A 281 -8.66 -10.31 11.05
N PHE A 282 -9.38 -9.22 10.78
CA PHE A 282 -10.28 -8.59 11.75
C PHE A 282 -11.71 -8.62 11.23
N SER A 283 -12.62 -9.07 12.09
CA SER A 283 -14.06 -9.09 11.84
C SER A 283 -14.81 -8.32 12.91
N ARG A 284 -15.90 -7.65 12.52
CA ARG A 284 -16.81 -7.04 13.51
C ARG A 284 -17.43 -8.13 14.37
N SER A 285 -17.52 -7.90 15.68
CA SER A 285 -18.29 -8.75 16.56
C SER A 285 -19.76 -8.30 16.60
N ASP A 286 -20.63 -9.13 17.19
CA ASP A 286 -22.05 -8.78 17.42
C ASP A 286 -22.23 -7.59 18.39
N LYS A 287 -21.16 -7.18 19.07
CA LYS A 287 -21.17 -6.03 19.96
C LYS A 287 -20.62 -4.81 19.26
N PRO A 288 -21.27 -3.65 19.35
CA PRO A 288 -20.77 -2.42 18.78
C PRO A 288 -19.33 -2.14 19.18
N GLN A 289 -18.50 -1.75 18.22
CA GLN A 289 -17.08 -1.36 18.41
C GLN A 289 -16.15 -2.47 18.95
N GLN A 290 -16.59 -3.75 18.98
CA GLN A 290 -15.72 -4.87 19.30
C GLN A 290 -15.31 -5.62 18.03
N TRP A 291 -14.01 -5.90 17.93
CA TRP A 291 -13.41 -6.65 16.84
C TRP A 291 -12.89 -7.99 17.34
N THR A 292 -13.00 -8.99 16.52
CA THR A 292 -12.34 -10.30 16.72
C THR A 292 -11.14 -10.36 15.79
N GLN A 293 -10.03 -10.85 16.31
CA GLN A 293 -8.78 -11.01 15.58
C GLN A 293 -8.47 -12.49 15.42
N VAL A 294 -8.07 -12.88 14.21
CA VAL A 294 -7.49 -14.18 13.89
C VAL A 294 -6.12 -13.96 13.28
N ALA A 295 -5.12 -14.74 13.69
CA ALA A 295 -3.79 -14.71 13.11
C ALA A 295 -3.53 -16.01 12.33
N ILE A 296 -3.02 -15.88 11.10
CA ILE A 296 -2.51 -17.00 10.31
C ILE A 296 -1.03 -16.76 9.99
N PRO A 297 -0.19 -17.81 10.08
CA PRO A 297 1.22 -17.67 9.76
C PRO A 297 1.43 -17.43 8.26
N ALA A 298 2.48 -16.69 7.91
CA ALA A 298 2.95 -16.56 6.54
C ALA A 298 3.22 -17.93 5.90
N ALA A 299 3.07 -17.99 4.59
CA ALA A 299 3.45 -19.18 3.83
C ALA A 299 4.97 -19.46 3.97
N LYS A 300 5.35 -20.73 3.82
CA LYS A 300 6.77 -21.13 3.85
C LYS A 300 7.54 -20.58 2.64
N ASN A 301 8.84 -20.43 2.79
CA ASN A 301 9.76 -19.97 1.75
C ASN A 301 9.45 -18.56 1.22
N THR A 302 9.03 -17.65 2.08
CA THR A 302 8.81 -16.23 1.78
C THR A 302 9.74 -15.36 2.60
N GLY A 303 9.91 -14.11 2.18
CA GLY A 303 10.56 -13.08 2.99
C GLY A 303 9.70 -12.69 4.20
N THR A 304 10.06 -11.56 4.82
CA THR A 304 9.26 -10.94 5.89
C THR A 304 8.11 -10.16 5.28
N MET A 305 6.88 -10.40 5.71
CA MET A 305 5.69 -9.78 5.15
C MET A 305 5.73 -8.25 5.26
N LYS A 306 5.24 -7.56 4.21
CA LYS A 306 5.19 -6.11 4.16
C LYS A 306 3.79 -5.59 3.79
N SER A 307 3.30 -5.80 2.57
CA SER A 307 1.95 -5.39 2.15
C SER A 307 1.03 -6.58 1.95
N VAL A 308 -0.27 -6.37 2.04
CA VAL A 308 -1.29 -7.39 1.78
C VAL A 308 -2.50 -6.75 1.10
N ARG A 309 -3.15 -7.49 0.18
CA ARG A 309 -4.37 -7.09 -0.52
C ARG A 309 -5.34 -8.24 -0.68
N TRP A 310 -6.62 -7.90 -0.69
CA TRP A 310 -7.69 -8.79 -1.10
C TRP A 310 -7.82 -8.81 -2.63
N ILE A 311 -7.97 -9.99 -3.21
CA ILE A 311 -8.12 -10.19 -4.65
C ILE A 311 -8.84 -11.53 -4.90
N ASP A 312 -9.60 -11.65 -5.96
CA ASP A 312 -10.05 -12.92 -6.54
C ASP A 312 -9.13 -13.21 -7.72
N VAL A 313 -8.03 -13.96 -7.46
CA VAL A 313 -6.95 -14.16 -8.44
C VAL A 313 -7.39 -15.07 -9.57
N ASP A 314 -8.06 -16.19 -9.23
CA ASP A 314 -8.44 -17.24 -10.18
C ASP A 314 -9.87 -17.11 -10.70
N LEU A 315 -10.56 -16.03 -10.33
CA LEU A 315 -11.91 -15.69 -10.76
C LEU A 315 -12.96 -16.75 -10.37
N ASP A 316 -12.73 -17.44 -9.25
CA ASP A 316 -13.65 -18.46 -8.73
C ASP A 316 -14.79 -17.87 -7.86
N GLY A 317 -14.77 -16.57 -7.63
CA GLY A 317 -15.75 -15.82 -6.83
C GLY A 317 -15.46 -15.81 -5.34
N ARG A 318 -14.36 -16.39 -4.88
CA ARG A 318 -13.83 -16.27 -3.52
C ARG A 318 -12.71 -15.26 -3.49
N LEU A 319 -12.64 -14.50 -2.41
CA LEU A 319 -11.52 -13.58 -2.23
C LEU A 319 -10.32 -14.30 -1.61
N ASP A 320 -9.22 -14.13 -2.29
CA ASP A 320 -7.89 -14.56 -1.93
C ASP A 320 -7.11 -13.44 -1.24
N LEU A 321 -5.88 -13.75 -0.86
CA LEU A 321 -4.92 -12.77 -0.36
C LEU A 321 -3.64 -12.81 -1.20
N ILE A 322 -3.14 -11.66 -1.56
CA ILE A 322 -1.79 -11.52 -2.09
C ILE A 322 -0.97 -10.65 -1.16
N TYR A 323 0.29 -10.99 -0.91
CA TYR A 323 1.16 -10.20 -0.07
C TYR A 323 2.58 -10.07 -0.61
N SER A 324 3.18 -8.92 -0.32
CA SER A 324 4.58 -8.64 -0.59
C SER A 324 5.46 -8.89 0.63
N CYS A 325 6.76 -9.08 0.39
CA CYS A 325 7.76 -9.31 1.41
C CYS A 325 8.99 -8.41 1.24
N GLU A 326 9.61 -8.10 2.36
CA GLU A 326 11.00 -7.66 2.42
C GLU A 326 11.91 -8.80 2.90
N ASN A 327 13.22 -8.65 2.78
CA ASN A 327 14.21 -9.67 3.16
C ASN A 327 14.04 -11.03 2.45
N ALA A 328 13.48 -11.03 1.25
CA ALA A 328 13.31 -12.22 0.41
C ALA A 328 14.63 -12.64 -0.23
N ASN A 329 15.63 -12.98 0.59
CA ASN A 329 16.97 -13.30 0.12
C ASN A 329 17.10 -14.75 -0.39
N GLY A 330 17.91 -14.94 -1.39
CA GLY A 330 18.30 -16.27 -1.88
C GLY A 330 17.19 -16.96 -2.66
N LYS A 331 16.49 -17.94 -2.05
CA LYS A 331 15.42 -18.72 -2.68
C LYS A 331 14.04 -18.37 -2.13
N LEU A 332 13.93 -17.30 -1.34
CA LEU A 332 12.66 -16.86 -0.77
C LEU A 332 11.87 -16.07 -1.81
N SER A 333 10.56 -16.24 -1.80
CA SER A 333 9.65 -15.47 -2.64
C SER A 333 9.39 -14.08 -2.03
N GLY A 334 9.35 -13.07 -2.87
CA GLY A 334 9.02 -11.70 -2.51
C GLY A 334 7.54 -11.36 -2.63
N LEU A 335 6.79 -12.08 -3.50
CA LEU A 335 5.34 -12.00 -3.64
C LEU A 335 4.73 -13.38 -3.66
N VAL A 336 3.61 -13.53 -2.95
CA VAL A 336 2.90 -14.79 -2.79
C VAL A 336 1.41 -14.57 -2.83
N TRP A 337 0.70 -15.44 -3.53
CA TRP A 337 -0.74 -15.56 -3.51
C TRP A 337 -1.18 -16.70 -2.58
N LEU A 338 -2.18 -16.44 -1.74
CA LEU A 338 -2.88 -17.38 -0.90
C LEU A 338 -4.30 -17.57 -1.43
N GLU A 339 -4.53 -18.69 -2.12
CA GLU A 339 -5.85 -19.10 -2.61
C GLU A 339 -6.74 -19.53 -1.45
N SER A 340 -7.96 -19.00 -1.42
CA SER A 340 -8.95 -19.30 -0.40
C SER A 340 -9.53 -20.70 -0.58
N THR A 341 -9.43 -21.54 0.44
CA THR A 341 -10.12 -22.84 0.46
C THR A 341 -11.55 -22.76 0.98
N GLY A 342 -12.02 -21.56 1.34
CA GLY A 342 -13.28 -21.35 2.07
C GLY A 342 -13.15 -21.52 3.58
N ASP A 343 -12.04 -22.04 4.08
CA ASP A 343 -11.70 -22.10 5.51
C ASP A 343 -10.69 -20.95 5.80
N PRO A 344 -11.03 -19.97 6.63
CA PRO A 344 -10.19 -18.82 6.90
C PRO A 344 -8.86 -19.15 7.59
N THR A 345 -8.68 -20.38 8.05
CA THR A 345 -7.43 -20.85 8.67
C THR A 345 -6.59 -21.73 7.74
N ASN A 346 -7.09 -22.04 6.55
CA ASN A 346 -6.43 -22.94 5.61
C ASN A 346 -6.36 -22.30 4.21
N TRP A 347 -5.18 -21.93 3.79
CA TRP A 347 -4.89 -21.26 2.53
C TRP A 347 -3.93 -22.09 1.69
N LYS A 348 -4.13 -22.14 0.38
CA LYS A 348 -3.22 -22.79 -0.53
C LYS A 348 -2.25 -21.73 -1.09
N ARG A 349 -0.94 -21.99 -0.93
CA ARG A 349 0.10 -21.07 -1.39
C ARG A 349 0.39 -21.27 -2.87
N HIS A 350 0.51 -20.16 -3.58
CA HIS A 350 1.00 -20.09 -4.96
C HIS A 350 2.17 -19.12 -5.10
N GLU A 351 2.99 -19.35 -6.12
CA GLU A 351 4.15 -18.51 -6.42
C GLU A 351 3.74 -17.33 -7.33
N VAL A 352 4.26 -16.13 -7.04
CA VAL A 352 4.07 -14.94 -7.89
C VAL A 352 5.41 -14.43 -8.39
N SER A 353 6.34 -13.99 -7.50
CA SER A 353 7.60 -13.38 -7.94
C SER A 353 8.72 -14.36 -8.20
N GLY A 354 8.65 -15.58 -7.65
CA GLY A 354 9.83 -16.43 -7.54
C GLY A 354 10.90 -15.81 -6.63
N PRO A 355 12.16 -16.21 -6.78
CA PRO A 355 13.28 -15.75 -5.97
C PRO A 355 13.93 -14.45 -6.47
N GLU A 356 13.31 -13.75 -7.42
CA GLU A 356 13.82 -12.49 -7.95
C GLU A 356 13.31 -11.32 -7.10
N GLY A 357 14.21 -10.42 -6.72
CA GLY A 357 13.88 -9.28 -5.83
C GLY A 357 14.03 -9.62 -4.35
N ILE A 358 14.25 -8.61 -3.52
CA ILE A 358 14.52 -8.76 -2.08
C ILE A 358 13.56 -7.97 -1.21
N LYS A 359 13.24 -6.73 -1.61
CA LYS A 359 12.39 -5.82 -0.83
C LYS A 359 11.30 -5.23 -1.71
N PHE A 360 10.15 -5.85 -1.66
CA PHE A 360 8.93 -5.37 -2.31
C PHE A 360 8.14 -4.49 -1.36
N ASP A 361 7.33 -3.59 -1.91
CA ASP A 361 6.56 -2.62 -1.15
C ASP A 361 5.05 -2.75 -1.38
N LEU A 362 4.36 -1.60 -1.38
CA LEU A 362 2.92 -1.50 -1.59
C LEU A 362 2.48 -2.23 -2.85
N LEU A 363 1.32 -2.86 -2.77
CA LEU A 363 0.67 -3.54 -3.87
C LEU A 363 -0.50 -2.70 -4.41
N GLN A 364 -0.61 -2.64 -5.73
CA GLN A 364 -1.81 -2.19 -6.44
C GLN A 364 -2.32 -3.33 -7.31
N LEU A 365 -3.63 -3.41 -7.48
CA LEU A 365 -4.30 -4.48 -8.23
C LEU A 365 -5.08 -3.84 -9.36
N LEU A 366 -4.68 -4.11 -10.59
CA LEU A 366 -5.19 -3.45 -11.80
C LEU A 366 -5.14 -4.43 -12.98
N ASP A 367 -6.14 -4.41 -13.83
CA ASP A 367 -6.14 -5.10 -15.13
C ASP A 367 -5.40 -4.21 -16.14
N LEU A 368 -4.06 -4.40 -16.27
CA LEU A 368 -3.20 -3.53 -17.07
C LEU A 368 -3.16 -3.88 -18.55
N ASP A 369 -3.36 -5.14 -18.91
CA ASP A 369 -3.37 -5.59 -20.29
C ASP A 369 -4.78 -5.85 -20.83
N HIS A 370 -5.82 -5.56 -20.00
CA HIS A 370 -7.23 -5.65 -20.33
C HIS A 370 -7.69 -7.05 -20.75
N ASP A 371 -7.12 -8.08 -20.16
CA ASP A 371 -7.53 -9.46 -20.40
C ASP A 371 -8.68 -9.93 -19.48
N GLY A 372 -9.01 -9.14 -18.47
CA GLY A 372 -10.16 -9.29 -17.56
C GLY A 372 -9.85 -9.97 -16.24
N ASP A 373 -8.57 -10.12 -15.89
CA ASP A 373 -8.14 -10.44 -14.54
C ASP A 373 -7.28 -9.30 -13.94
N LEU A 374 -6.95 -9.38 -12.65
CA LEU A 374 -6.19 -8.32 -12.00
C LEU A 374 -4.73 -8.72 -11.88
N ASP A 375 -3.88 -7.86 -12.39
CA ASP A 375 -2.43 -7.91 -12.26
C ASP A 375 -1.95 -7.31 -10.94
N VAL A 376 -0.70 -7.58 -10.60
CA VAL A 376 -0.06 -7.09 -9.39
C VAL A 376 1.03 -6.08 -9.70
N VAL A 377 0.79 -4.81 -9.39
CA VAL A 377 1.77 -3.73 -9.51
C VAL A 377 2.44 -3.50 -8.17
N THR A 378 3.75 -3.33 -8.18
CA THR A 378 4.55 -3.02 -6.98
C THR A 378 5.86 -2.34 -7.37
N CYS A 379 6.69 -2.05 -6.38
CA CYS A 379 8.07 -1.68 -6.60
C CYS A 379 9.02 -2.61 -5.82
N GLU A 380 10.25 -2.69 -6.28
CA GLU A 380 11.33 -3.40 -5.61
C GLU A 380 12.54 -2.48 -5.46
N GLU A 381 12.99 -2.34 -4.22
CA GLU A 381 13.91 -1.30 -3.79
C GLU A 381 15.38 -1.73 -3.86
N ARG A 382 15.69 -2.99 -3.49
CA ARG A 382 17.05 -3.45 -3.17
C ARG A 382 17.85 -3.95 -4.36
N THR A 383 17.25 -4.75 -5.22
CA THR A 383 17.92 -5.30 -6.42
C THR A 383 17.69 -4.42 -7.64
N ASN A 384 16.98 -3.33 -7.44
CA ASN A 384 16.66 -2.32 -8.46
C ASN A 384 15.83 -2.88 -9.62
N LEU A 385 14.85 -3.74 -9.31
CA LEU A 385 13.83 -4.08 -10.31
C LEU A 385 12.97 -2.84 -10.62
N GLY A 386 12.89 -1.90 -9.67
CA GLY A 386 12.21 -0.62 -9.82
C GLY A 386 10.71 -0.73 -9.67
N VAL A 387 9.96 0.00 -10.50
CA VAL A 387 8.49 -0.07 -10.60
C VAL A 387 8.16 -1.15 -11.61
N ILE A 388 7.42 -2.17 -11.18
CA ILE A 388 7.18 -3.41 -11.92
C ILE A 388 5.74 -3.88 -11.74
N TRP A 389 5.31 -4.77 -12.62
CA TRP A 389 4.08 -5.51 -12.43
C TRP A 389 4.23 -6.97 -12.86
N TYR A 390 3.37 -7.82 -12.32
CA TYR A 390 3.30 -9.24 -12.62
C TYR A 390 1.97 -9.53 -13.28
N GLU A 391 2.05 -10.08 -14.51
CA GLU A 391 0.91 -10.49 -15.34
C GLU A 391 0.26 -11.72 -14.70
N ASN A 392 -1.01 -11.61 -14.36
CA ASN A 392 -1.77 -12.74 -13.82
C ASN A 392 -1.98 -13.76 -14.94
N PRO A 393 -1.61 -15.04 -14.74
CA PRO A 393 -1.72 -16.05 -15.78
C PRO A 393 -3.11 -16.71 -15.87
N THR A 394 -4.13 -16.18 -15.18
CA THR A 394 -5.47 -16.80 -15.15
C THR A 394 -6.18 -16.68 -16.49
N ARG A 395 -5.92 -15.65 -17.27
CA ARG A 395 -6.47 -15.45 -18.63
C ARG A 395 -5.41 -15.17 -19.68
#